data_02617fae72e7e762ee0d9f08cb5f4384
#
_entry.id   02617fae72e7e762ee0d9f08cb5f4384
#
_cell.length_a   1.000
_cell.length_b   1.000
_cell.length_c   1.000
_cell.angle_alpha   90.00
_cell.angle_beta   90.00
_cell.angle_gamma   90.00
#
_symmetry.space_group_name_H-M   'P 1'
#
loop_
_entity.id
_entity.type
_entity.pdbx_description
1 polymer ?
#
loop_
_entity_poly.entity_id
_entity_poly.type
_entity_poly.pdbx_seq_one_letter_code
_entity_poly.pdbx_strand_id
1 'polypeptide(L)'
;MSDDIKKGLLGIVVDETEVSKVMPEINSLTYRGYAAQDLCAKCKFEEVAYLILNGELPNKKQLKNFEKQERKERKLSKTLLEDIKKFPKKAHPMDVARTAVSIICLLYTSPSPRDGLL
;
A
#
# COMPACT_ATOMS: atom_id res chain seq x y z
N MET A 1 -10.49 31.97 -28.66
CA MET A 1 -10.71 31.13 -27.47
C MET A 1 -9.36 30.59 -27.05
N SER A 2 -8.73 31.21 -26.08
CA SER A 2 -7.48 30.67 -25.50
C SER A 2 -7.89 29.52 -24.61
N ASP A 3 -7.64 28.29 -25.06
CA ASP A 3 -7.73 27.12 -24.20
C ASP A 3 -6.76 27.34 -23.02
N ASP A 4 -7.32 27.52 -21.83
CA ASP A 4 -6.57 27.70 -20.60
C ASP A 4 -5.94 26.36 -20.20
N ILE A 5 -4.82 26.02 -20.89
CA ILE A 5 -4.10 24.77 -20.69
C ILE A 5 -3.51 24.77 -19.29
N LYS A 6 -4.14 24.04 -18.37
CA LYS A 6 -3.66 23.88 -16.98
C LYS A 6 -2.52 22.87 -16.94
N LYS A 7 -1.30 23.37 -17.03
CA LYS A 7 -0.08 22.55 -16.98
C LYS A 7 0.02 21.82 -15.64
N GLY A 8 0.23 20.50 -15.70
CA GLY A 8 0.45 19.66 -14.52
C GLY A 8 -0.77 19.50 -13.63
N LEU A 9 -2.00 19.70 -14.14
CA LEU A 9 -3.27 19.58 -13.41
C LEU A 9 -3.40 20.53 -12.20
N LEU A 10 -2.61 21.62 -12.15
CA LEU A 10 -2.67 22.58 -11.06
C LEU A 10 -4.08 23.16 -10.91
N GLY A 11 -4.67 23.03 -9.73
CA GLY A 11 -6.01 23.52 -9.41
C GLY A 11 -7.16 22.72 -10.03
N ILE A 12 -6.89 21.54 -10.60
CA ILE A 12 -7.93 20.63 -11.07
C ILE A 12 -8.19 19.57 -10.00
N VAL A 13 -9.42 19.45 -9.56
CA VAL A 13 -9.87 18.33 -8.72
C VAL A 13 -10.11 17.14 -9.65
N VAL A 14 -9.36 16.06 -9.46
CA VAL A 14 -9.47 14.83 -10.25
C VAL A 14 -10.25 13.74 -9.52
N ASP A 15 -10.21 13.75 -8.18
CA ASP A 15 -10.95 12.79 -7.35
C ASP A 15 -11.03 13.31 -5.90
N GLU A 16 -11.88 12.66 -5.10
CA GLU A 16 -12.04 12.91 -3.68
C GLU A 16 -11.66 11.64 -2.89
N THR A 17 -11.01 11.82 -1.75
CA THR A 17 -10.62 10.71 -0.88
C THR A 17 -10.98 10.99 0.58
N GLU A 18 -11.46 9.96 1.27
CA GLU A 18 -11.67 9.98 2.72
C GLU A 18 -10.48 9.43 3.51
N VAL A 19 -9.47 8.92 2.82
CA VAL A 19 -8.34 8.21 3.47
C VAL A 19 -7.41 9.17 4.18
N SER A 20 -7.05 10.28 3.53
CA SER A 20 -6.08 11.22 4.10
C SER A 20 -6.35 12.66 3.71
N LYS A 21 -5.94 13.59 4.58
CA LYS A 21 -5.97 15.02 4.31
C LYS A 21 -4.64 15.64 4.73
N VAL A 22 -4.02 16.35 3.79
CA VAL A 22 -2.83 17.16 4.08
C VAL A 22 -3.28 18.56 4.50
N MET A 23 -2.70 19.06 5.59
CA MET A 23 -2.97 20.39 6.15
C MET A 23 -1.64 21.16 6.22
N PRO A 24 -1.21 21.79 5.11
CA PRO A 24 0.09 22.44 5.02
C PRO A 24 0.21 23.65 5.97
N GLU A 25 -0.88 24.32 6.26
CA GLU A 25 -0.94 25.47 7.15
C GLU A 25 -0.52 25.18 8.60
N ILE A 26 -0.62 23.92 9.03
CA ILE A 26 -0.22 23.45 10.36
C ILE A 26 0.82 22.35 10.30
N ASN A 27 1.44 22.11 9.13
CA ASN A 27 2.38 21.01 8.88
C ASN A 27 1.87 19.66 9.38
N SER A 28 0.60 19.35 9.12
CA SER A 28 -0.05 18.15 9.61
C SER A 28 -0.64 17.32 8.48
N LEU A 29 -0.83 16.04 8.79
CA LEU A 29 -1.46 15.04 7.94
C LEU A 29 -2.43 14.25 8.81
N THR A 30 -3.62 13.96 8.28
CA THR A 30 -4.57 13.06 8.94
C THR A 30 -4.82 11.82 8.10
N TYR A 31 -5.05 10.69 8.79
CA TYR A 31 -5.60 9.47 8.21
C TYR A 31 -6.97 9.19 8.84
N ARG A 32 -8.00 9.10 8.01
CA ARG A 32 -9.40 8.90 8.46
C ARG A 32 -9.78 9.84 9.61
N GLY A 33 -9.28 11.09 9.59
CA GLY A 33 -9.56 12.11 10.62
C GLY A 33 -8.63 12.10 11.84
N TYR A 34 -7.78 11.09 12.01
CA TYR A 34 -6.79 11.02 13.10
C TYR A 34 -5.48 11.69 12.67
N ALA A 35 -4.88 12.49 13.55
CA ALA A 35 -3.58 13.09 13.28
C ALA A 35 -2.49 12.02 13.14
N ALA A 36 -1.68 12.09 12.08
CA ALA A 36 -0.62 11.11 11.82
C ALA A 36 0.39 11.03 12.97
N GLN A 37 0.67 12.15 13.64
CA GLN A 37 1.56 12.21 14.80
C GLN A 37 1.02 11.38 15.98
N ASP A 38 -0.28 11.45 16.23
CA ASP A 38 -0.93 10.66 17.29
C ASP A 38 -0.94 9.18 16.96
N LEU A 39 -1.23 8.82 15.72
CA LEU A 39 -1.17 7.44 15.26
C LEU A 39 0.24 6.87 15.37
N CYS A 40 1.25 7.65 14.98
CA CYS A 40 2.65 7.23 15.10
C CYS A 40 3.09 7.01 16.55
N ALA A 41 2.62 7.85 17.48
CA ALA A 41 2.99 7.79 18.89
C ALA A 41 2.24 6.69 19.66
N LYS A 42 1.00 6.38 19.30
CA LYS A 42 0.08 5.58 20.13
C LYS A 42 -0.36 4.26 19.50
N CYS A 43 -0.22 4.11 18.16
CA CYS A 43 -0.74 2.95 17.45
C CYS A 43 0.39 2.11 16.84
N LYS A 44 0.13 0.82 16.65
CA LYS A 44 0.97 -0.08 15.87
C LYS A 44 0.62 0.02 14.39
N PHE A 45 1.52 -0.44 13.53
CA PHE A 45 1.32 -0.46 12.10
C PHE A 45 0.00 -1.15 11.70
N GLU A 46 -0.29 -2.32 12.29
CA GLU A 46 -1.49 -3.10 11.96
C GLU A 46 -2.79 -2.38 12.36
N GLU A 47 -2.77 -1.56 13.42
CA GLU A 47 -3.92 -0.76 13.83
C GLU A 47 -4.19 0.36 12.82
N VAL A 48 -3.13 1.03 12.34
CA VAL A 48 -3.24 2.07 11.33
C VAL A 48 -3.62 1.48 9.97
N ALA A 49 -3.06 0.34 9.59
CA ALA A 49 -3.45 -0.38 8.37
C ALA A 49 -4.93 -0.76 8.40
N TYR A 50 -5.41 -1.28 9.53
CA TYR A 50 -6.83 -1.58 9.72
C TYR A 50 -7.69 -0.32 9.60
N LEU A 51 -7.29 0.79 10.23
CA LEU A 51 -7.99 2.08 10.15
C LEU A 51 -8.14 2.56 8.70
N ILE A 52 -7.06 2.53 7.92
CA ILE A 52 -7.08 2.98 6.52
C ILE A 52 -8.03 2.13 5.68
N LEU A 53 -8.00 0.82 5.85
CA LEU A 53 -8.80 -0.13 5.07
C LEU A 53 -10.28 -0.17 5.49
N ASN A 54 -10.57 -0.01 6.78
CA ASN A 54 -11.92 -0.20 7.33
C ASN A 54 -12.59 1.09 7.81
N GLY A 55 -11.88 2.22 7.86
CA GLY A 55 -12.41 3.52 8.22
C GLY A 55 -12.38 3.86 9.71
N GLU A 56 -12.19 2.87 10.58
CA GLU A 56 -12.20 3.01 12.05
C GLU A 56 -11.05 2.23 12.69
N LEU A 57 -10.61 2.68 13.87
CA LEU A 57 -9.59 1.94 14.64
C LEU A 57 -10.17 0.60 15.13
N PRO A 58 -9.38 -0.47 15.09
CA PRO A 58 -9.86 -1.79 15.48
C PRO A 58 -10.02 -1.92 17.00
N ASN A 59 -11.04 -2.64 17.45
CA ASN A 59 -11.04 -3.18 18.80
C ASN A 59 -10.06 -4.36 18.91
N LYS A 60 -9.79 -4.83 20.15
CA LYS A 60 -8.82 -5.91 20.41
C LYS A 60 -9.10 -7.20 19.62
N LYS A 61 -10.36 -7.55 19.42
CA LYS A 61 -10.77 -8.75 18.69
C LYS A 61 -10.55 -8.58 17.18
N GLN A 62 -10.91 -7.42 16.64
CA GLN A 62 -10.71 -7.07 15.23
C GLN A 62 -9.22 -7.04 14.89
N LEU A 63 -8.41 -6.37 15.72
CA LEU A 63 -6.96 -6.32 15.53
C LEU A 63 -6.35 -7.72 15.50
N LYS A 64 -6.67 -8.57 16.48
CA LYS A 64 -6.16 -9.95 16.54
C LYS A 64 -6.54 -10.78 15.30
N ASN A 65 -7.76 -10.61 14.81
CA ASN A 65 -8.21 -11.30 13.60
C ASN A 65 -7.48 -10.78 12.35
N PHE A 66 -7.32 -9.46 12.24
CA PHE A 66 -6.60 -8.80 11.15
C PHE A 66 -5.14 -9.25 11.09
N GLU A 67 -4.43 -9.21 12.22
CA GLU A 67 -3.05 -9.70 12.33
C GLU A 67 -2.94 -11.18 11.95
N LYS A 68 -3.88 -12.02 12.37
CA LYS A 68 -3.90 -13.46 12.03
C LYS A 68 -4.08 -13.67 10.53
N GLN A 69 -4.98 -12.94 9.92
CA GLN A 69 -5.24 -13.02 8.48
C GLN A 69 -4.03 -12.53 7.68
N GLU A 70 -3.49 -11.36 8.03
CA GLU A 70 -2.32 -10.79 7.37
C GLU A 70 -1.11 -11.74 7.43
N ARG A 71 -0.82 -12.30 8.61
CA ARG A 71 0.28 -13.28 8.77
C ARG A 71 0.06 -14.57 7.98
N LYS A 72 -1.19 -14.99 7.78
CA LYS A 72 -1.52 -16.14 6.95
C LYS A 72 -1.15 -15.90 5.49
N GLU A 73 -1.36 -14.68 5.00
CA GLU A 73 -1.09 -14.31 3.61
C GLU A 73 0.40 -14.03 3.31
N ARG A 74 1.28 -13.93 4.34
CA ARG A 74 2.73 -13.76 4.16
C ARG A 74 3.45 -15.00 3.58
N LYS A 75 2.76 -16.11 3.37
CA LYS A 75 3.37 -17.34 2.91
C LYS A 75 3.86 -17.22 1.47
N LEU A 76 5.14 -17.46 1.28
CA LEU A 76 5.74 -17.60 -0.05
C LEU A 76 5.74 -19.06 -0.49
N SER A 77 5.62 -19.31 -1.79
CA SER A 77 5.74 -20.64 -2.36
C SER A 77 7.14 -21.19 -2.18
N LYS A 78 7.30 -22.52 -2.07
CA LYS A 78 8.60 -23.17 -1.99
C LYS A 78 9.47 -22.84 -3.21
N THR A 79 8.87 -22.87 -4.40
CA THR A 79 9.54 -22.54 -5.67
C THR A 79 10.14 -21.14 -5.64
N LEU A 80 9.35 -20.14 -5.20
CA LEU A 80 9.85 -18.77 -5.09
C LEU A 80 11.02 -18.66 -4.11
N LEU A 81 10.94 -19.34 -2.97
CA LEU A 81 12.04 -19.35 -1.99
C LEU A 81 13.31 -20.00 -2.56
N GLU A 82 13.18 -21.03 -3.37
CA GLU A 82 14.31 -21.68 -4.06
C GLU A 82 14.90 -20.75 -5.13
N ASP A 83 14.06 -20.03 -5.87
CA ASP A 83 14.53 -19.09 -6.89
C ASP A 83 15.27 -17.89 -6.26
N ILE A 84 14.74 -17.34 -5.15
CA ILE A 84 15.44 -16.29 -4.40
C ILE A 84 16.82 -16.75 -3.92
N LYS A 85 16.96 -18.00 -3.48
CA LYS A 85 18.26 -18.56 -3.05
C LYS A 85 19.30 -18.65 -4.16
N LYS A 86 18.87 -18.69 -5.43
CA LYS A 86 19.75 -18.73 -6.60
C LYS A 86 20.32 -17.34 -6.96
N PHE A 87 19.77 -16.25 -6.42
CA PHE A 87 20.27 -14.92 -6.72
C PHE A 87 21.70 -14.72 -6.23
N PRO A 88 22.50 -13.92 -6.95
CA PRO A 88 23.88 -13.66 -6.56
C PRO A 88 23.96 -13.06 -5.16
N LYS A 89 24.79 -13.61 -4.28
CA LYS A 89 24.96 -13.12 -2.90
C LYS A 89 25.44 -11.67 -2.80
N LYS A 90 26.04 -11.13 -3.88
CA LYS A 90 26.51 -9.75 -3.99
C LYS A 90 25.46 -8.80 -4.56
N ALA A 91 24.29 -9.30 -4.97
CA ALA A 91 23.22 -8.47 -5.48
C ALA A 91 22.71 -7.51 -4.40
N HIS A 92 22.34 -6.29 -4.80
CA HIS A 92 21.75 -5.34 -3.88
C HIS A 92 20.41 -5.87 -3.34
N PRO A 93 20.14 -5.83 -2.02
CA PRO A 93 18.92 -6.40 -1.43
C PRO A 93 17.61 -5.88 -2.07
N MET A 94 17.59 -4.61 -2.47
CA MET A 94 16.42 -4.03 -3.15
C MET A 94 16.20 -4.59 -4.55
N ASP A 95 17.25 -4.97 -5.28
CA ASP A 95 17.13 -5.62 -6.58
C ASP A 95 16.58 -7.04 -6.43
N VAL A 96 17.01 -7.75 -5.38
CA VAL A 96 16.46 -9.07 -5.01
C VAL A 96 14.97 -8.94 -4.67
N ALA A 97 14.59 -7.97 -3.82
CA ALA A 97 13.21 -7.75 -3.43
C ALA A 97 12.34 -7.40 -4.65
N ARG A 98 12.78 -6.47 -5.50
CA ARG A 98 12.06 -6.08 -6.73
C ARG A 98 11.84 -7.28 -7.65
N THR A 99 12.89 -8.08 -7.87
CA THR A 99 12.80 -9.26 -8.72
C THR A 99 11.86 -10.32 -8.14
N ALA A 100 11.93 -10.55 -6.82
CA ALA A 100 11.02 -11.47 -6.14
C ALA A 100 9.55 -11.04 -6.26
N VAL A 101 9.25 -9.75 -6.10
CA VAL A 101 7.90 -9.21 -6.30
C VAL A 101 7.45 -9.40 -7.75
N SER A 102 8.32 -9.18 -8.73
CA SER A 102 8.00 -9.41 -10.15
C SER A 102 7.68 -10.87 -10.43
N ILE A 103 8.42 -11.82 -9.84
CA ILE A 103 8.13 -13.26 -9.97
C ILE A 103 6.77 -13.58 -9.32
N ILE A 104 6.46 -13.00 -8.15
CA ILE A 104 5.15 -13.17 -7.51
C ILE A 104 4.04 -12.71 -8.45
N CYS A 105 4.20 -11.56 -9.10
CA CYS A 105 3.23 -11.04 -10.06
C CYS A 105 2.97 -12.01 -11.24
N LEU A 106 4.00 -12.71 -11.71
CA LEU A 106 3.86 -13.73 -12.76
C LEU A 106 3.06 -14.97 -12.30
N LEU A 107 3.04 -15.25 -11.00
CA LEU A 107 2.28 -16.36 -10.42
C LEU A 107 0.80 -15.99 -10.20
N TYR A 108 0.45 -14.71 -10.19
CA TYR A 108 -0.92 -14.23 -10.17
C TYR A 108 -1.45 -14.16 -11.59
N THR A 109 -2.14 -15.20 -12.01
CA THR A 109 -2.75 -15.32 -13.34
C THR A 109 -4.08 -14.56 -13.47
N SER A 110 -4.30 -13.53 -12.68
CA SER A 110 -5.48 -12.67 -12.88
C SER A 110 -5.23 -11.79 -14.10
N PRO A 111 -5.96 -11.98 -15.20
CA PRO A 111 -5.81 -11.13 -16.38
C PRO A 111 -6.11 -9.69 -15.97
N SER A 112 -5.25 -8.76 -16.42
CA SER A 112 -5.53 -7.33 -16.29
C SER A 112 -6.84 -7.03 -17.03
N PRO A 113 -7.67 -6.11 -16.53
CA PRO A 113 -8.84 -5.64 -17.27
C PRO A 113 -8.52 -5.14 -18.69
N ARG A 114 -7.24 -4.82 -18.98
CA ARG A 114 -6.76 -4.44 -20.30
C ARG A 114 -6.49 -5.62 -21.23
N ASP A 115 -6.28 -6.81 -20.70
CA ASP A 115 -5.96 -8.00 -21.50
C ASP A 115 -7.19 -8.57 -22.23
N GLY A 116 -8.39 -8.10 -21.88
CA GLY A 116 -9.65 -8.43 -22.58
C GLY A 116 -10.00 -7.50 -23.73
N LEU A 117 -9.13 -6.55 -24.09
CA LEU A 117 -9.34 -5.57 -25.17
C LEU A 117 -8.44 -5.77 -26.39
N LEU A 118 -7.76 -6.92 -26.51
CA LEU A 118 -6.99 -7.33 -27.68
C LEU A 118 -7.71 -8.42 -28.45
#